data_835eef2afe80fc5c616bc32905288dc7
#
_entry.id   835eef2afe80fc5c616bc32905288dc7
#
_cell.length_a   1.000
_cell.length_b   1.000
_cell.length_c   1.000
_cell.angle_alpha   90.00
_cell.angle_beta   90.00
_cell.angle_gamma   90.00
#
_symmetry.space_group_name_H-M   'P 1'
#
loop_
_entity.id
_entity.type
_entity.pdbx_description
1 polymer ?
#
loop_
_entity_poly.entity_id
_entity_poly.type
_entity_poly.pdbx_seq_one_letter_code
_entity_poly.pdbx_strand_id
1 'polypeptide(L)'
;MSRKEAILEVARELFNEVGTQSSTTNHIAKAMGISPGNLHYHYKNREEIVRLLYINMRKETRLPIDELPKCITTLHEHEKLLIAVQWKYRFFFKEMLSLLTRDSELEDLYIKDNIAHRRRIRQVMNNLIINEELIITDEEDLDFIVDSISLSWQFYSSFLHTIGEELDATTVQNVIKYTSAAMKPYLKKREN
;
A
#
# COMPACT_ATOMS: atom_id res chain seq x y z
N MET A 1 -23.70 0.61 -5.89
CA MET A 1 -22.59 -0.34 -6.16
C MET A 1 -22.98 -1.19 -7.35
N SER A 2 -22.18 -1.18 -8.40
CA SER A 2 -22.40 -2.00 -9.60
C SER A 2 -22.06 -3.48 -9.32
N ARG A 3 -22.53 -4.40 -10.21
CA ARG A 3 -22.20 -5.82 -10.09
C ARG A 3 -20.68 -6.05 -10.14
N LYS A 4 -19.96 -5.31 -11.00
CA LYS A 4 -18.49 -5.37 -11.07
C LYS A 4 -17.82 -5.00 -9.76
N GLU A 5 -18.24 -3.91 -9.12
CA GLU A 5 -17.72 -3.50 -7.81
C GLU A 5 -18.02 -4.53 -6.72
N ALA A 6 -19.23 -5.11 -6.71
CA ALA A 6 -19.57 -6.15 -5.75
C ALA A 6 -18.68 -7.40 -5.89
N ILE A 7 -18.32 -7.81 -7.13
CA ILE A 7 -17.39 -8.92 -7.36
C ILE A 7 -16.00 -8.59 -6.79
N LEU A 8 -15.49 -7.36 -7.04
CA LEU A 8 -14.19 -6.95 -6.51
C LEU A 8 -14.16 -6.95 -4.98
N GLU A 9 -15.25 -6.49 -4.34
CA GLU A 9 -15.32 -6.46 -2.87
C GLU A 9 -15.30 -7.88 -2.27
N VAL A 10 -16.13 -8.79 -2.77
CA VAL A 10 -16.14 -10.20 -2.33
C VAL A 10 -14.80 -10.88 -2.62
N ALA A 11 -14.19 -10.62 -3.78
CA ALA A 11 -12.87 -11.15 -4.11
C ALA A 11 -11.80 -10.65 -3.13
N ARG A 12 -11.79 -9.34 -2.80
CA ARG A 12 -10.87 -8.75 -1.84
C ARG A 12 -10.99 -9.40 -0.46
N GLU A 13 -12.21 -9.62 0.01
CA GLU A 13 -12.46 -10.30 1.29
C GLU A 13 -11.92 -11.73 1.30
N LEU A 14 -12.26 -12.53 0.27
CA LEU A 14 -11.74 -13.88 0.12
C LEU A 14 -10.21 -13.92 0.05
N PHE A 15 -9.59 -13.03 -0.73
CA PHE A 15 -8.13 -12.94 -0.82
C PHE A 15 -7.50 -12.59 0.52
N ASN A 16 -8.13 -11.72 1.31
CA ASN A 16 -7.68 -11.37 2.65
C ASN A 16 -7.80 -12.52 3.66
N GLU A 17 -8.78 -13.41 3.49
CA GLU A 17 -9.04 -14.53 4.41
C GLU A 17 -8.16 -15.74 4.11
N VAL A 18 -8.17 -16.19 2.86
CA VAL A 18 -7.56 -17.48 2.50
C VAL A 18 -6.46 -17.38 1.43
N GLY A 19 -6.10 -16.16 1.04
CA GLY A 19 -5.09 -15.89 0.02
C GLY A 19 -5.59 -16.04 -1.41
N THR A 20 -4.81 -15.48 -2.36
CA THR A 20 -5.20 -15.48 -3.78
C THR A 20 -5.08 -16.86 -4.41
N GLN A 21 -4.15 -17.70 -3.94
CA GLN A 21 -3.95 -19.04 -4.48
C GLN A 21 -5.14 -19.96 -4.22
N SER A 22 -5.71 -19.87 -3.01
CA SER A 22 -6.87 -20.67 -2.59
C SER A 22 -8.20 -20.14 -3.10
N SER A 23 -8.23 -18.88 -3.60
CA SER A 23 -9.45 -18.19 -4.05
C SER A 23 -9.53 -18.14 -5.57
N THR A 24 -10.14 -19.15 -6.16
CA THR A 24 -10.42 -19.17 -7.62
C THR A 24 -11.64 -18.32 -7.98
N THR A 25 -11.82 -18.00 -9.27
CA THR A 25 -13.02 -17.33 -9.78
C THR A 25 -14.30 -18.10 -9.42
N ASN A 26 -14.25 -19.44 -9.36
CA ASN A 26 -15.39 -20.26 -8.93
C ASN A 26 -15.72 -20.07 -7.43
N HIS A 27 -14.72 -19.90 -6.57
CA HIS A 27 -14.95 -19.59 -5.15
C HIS A 27 -15.62 -18.22 -4.99
N ILE A 28 -15.16 -17.22 -5.74
CA ILE A 28 -15.77 -15.88 -5.76
C ILE A 28 -17.21 -15.94 -6.26
N ALA A 29 -17.48 -16.66 -7.38
CA ALA A 29 -18.83 -16.84 -7.91
C ALA A 29 -19.75 -17.51 -6.89
N LYS A 30 -19.27 -18.57 -6.22
CA LYS A 30 -20.01 -19.27 -5.17
C LYS A 30 -20.33 -18.35 -3.98
N ALA A 31 -19.37 -17.57 -3.52
CA ALA A 31 -19.57 -16.63 -2.40
C ALA A 31 -20.60 -15.54 -2.74
N MET A 32 -20.70 -15.15 -4.02
CA MET A 32 -21.69 -14.20 -4.50
C MET A 32 -23.05 -14.81 -4.86
N GLY A 33 -23.21 -16.14 -4.84
CA GLY A 33 -24.41 -16.82 -5.29
C GLY A 33 -24.71 -16.64 -6.80
N ILE A 34 -23.67 -16.52 -7.63
CA ILE A 34 -23.79 -16.38 -9.09
C ILE A 34 -23.13 -17.57 -9.81
N SER A 35 -23.50 -17.79 -11.07
CA SER A 35 -22.82 -18.82 -11.88
C SER A 35 -21.40 -18.40 -12.26
N PRO A 36 -20.46 -19.36 -12.42
CA PRO A 36 -19.14 -19.07 -12.95
C PRO A 36 -19.14 -18.32 -14.27
N GLY A 37 -20.07 -18.66 -15.17
CA GLY A 37 -20.23 -17.96 -16.45
C GLY A 37 -20.63 -16.49 -16.29
N ASN A 38 -21.45 -16.16 -15.29
CA ASN A 38 -21.81 -14.78 -14.99
C ASN A 38 -20.58 -14.00 -14.46
N LEU A 39 -19.74 -14.61 -13.64
CA LEU A 39 -18.49 -13.99 -13.20
C LEU A 39 -17.54 -13.78 -14.36
N HIS A 40 -17.34 -14.79 -15.23
CA HIS A 40 -16.47 -14.69 -16.40
C HIS A 40 -16.94 -13.65 -17.44
N TYR A 41 -18.22 -13.34 -17.48
CA TYR A 41 -18.73 -12.20 -18.27
C TYR A 41 -18.16 -10.86 -17.80
N HIS A 42 -17.88 -10.72 -16.51
CA HIS A 42 -17.35 -9.50 -15.92
C HIS A 42 -15.81 -9.46 -15.85
N TYR A 43 -15.17 -10.60 -15.57
CA TYR A 43 -13.72 -10.73 -15.37
C TYR A 43 -13.20 -12.04 -15.97
N LYS A 44 -12.20 -11.95 -16.83
CA LYS A 44 -11.65 -13.10 -17.56
C LYS A 44 -10.98 -14.14 -16.66
N ASN A 45 -10.25 -13.65 -15.65
CA ASN A 45 -9.48 -14.49 -14.73
C ASN A 45 -9.26 -13.77 -13.39
N ARG A 46 -8.64 -14.47 -12.47
CA ARG A 46 -8.29 -13.96 -11.14
C ARG A 46 -7.27 -12.83 -11.20
N GLU A 47 -6.31 -12.93 -12.10
CA GLU A 47 -5.23 -11.94 -12.28
C GLU A 47 -5.81 -10.57 -12.66
N GLU A 48 -6.80 -10.52 -13.54
CA GLU A 48 -7.53 -9.28 -13.85
C GLU A 48 -8.21 -8.68 -12.62
N ILE A 49 -8.82 -9.52 -11.76
CA ILE A 49 -9.42 -9.07 -10.50
C ILE A 49 -8.36 -8.48 -9.57
N VAL A 50 -7.22 -9.15 -9.43
CA VAL A 50 -6.10 -8.66 -8.60
C VAL A 50 -5.58 -7.33 -9.11
N ARG A 51 -5.37 -7.17 -10.43
CA ARG A 51 -4.93 -5.90 -11.03
C ARG A 51 -5.90 -4.76 -10.73
N LEU A 52 -7.20 -5.00 -10.86
CA LEU A 52 -8.21 -3.97 -10.58
C LEU A 52 -8.29 -3.62 -9.09
N LEU A 53 -8.13 -4.59 -8.20
CA LEU A 53 -8.02 -4.33 -6.77
C LEU A 53 -6.77 -3.50 -6.45
N TYR A 54 -5.63 -3.80 -7.09
CA TYR A 54 -4.42 -2.99 -6.98
C TYR A 54 -4.66 -1.54 -7.45
N ILE A 55 -5.29 -1.36 -8.61
CA ILE A 55 -5.61 -0.03 -9.15
C ILE A 55 -6.54 0.73 -8.18
N ASN A 56 -7.53 0.07 -7.58
CA ASN A 56 -8.42 0.68 -6.61
C ASN A 56 -7.66 1.08 -5.34
N MET A 57 -6.80 0.22 -4.81
CA MET A 57 -5.92 0.52 -3.70
C MET A 57 -5.08 1.78 -3.96
N ARG A 58 -4.47 1.88 -5.14
CA ARG A 58 -3.67 3.05 -5.52
C ARG A 58 -4.49 4.33 -5.62
N LYS A 59 -5.73 4.25 -6.08
CA LYS A 59 -6.65 5.41 -6.12
C LYS A 59 -6.99 5.90 -4.70
N GLU A 60 -7.21 4.98 -3.76
CA GLU A 60 -7.56 5.32 -2.37
C GLU A 60 -6.39 5.96 -1.61
N THR A 61 -5.14 5.70 -2.00
CA THR A 61 -3.94 6.24 -1.34
C THR A 61 -3.36 7.47 -2.01
N ARG A 62 -3.80 7.82 -3.22
CA ARG A 62 -3.18 8.86 -4.03
C ARG A 62 -3.76 10.23 -3.71
N LEU A 63 -2.95 11.09 -3.11
CA LEU A 63 -3.26 12.51 -2.98
C LEU A 63 -2.84 13.31 -4.23
N PRO A 64 -3.54 14.37 -4.60
CA PRO A 64 -3.04 15.42 -5.49
C PRO A 64 -1.70 16.01 -4.96
N ILE A 65 -0.87 16.55 -5.87
CA ILE A 65 0.46 17.06 -5.48
C ILE A 65 0.35 18.24 -4.50
N ASP A 66 -0.64 19.10 -4.69
CA ASP A 66 -0.91 20.28 -3.87
C ASP A 66 -1.47 19.93 -2.48
N GLU A 67 -2.06 18.74 -2.33
CA GLU A 67 -2.58 18.20 -1.07
C GLU A 67 -1.56 17.32 -0.32
N LEU A 68 -0.35 17.13 -0.83
CA LEU A 68 0.68 16.36 -0.14
C LEU A 68 1.01 17.00 1.22
N PRO A 69 1.32 16.19 2.25
CA PRO A 69 1.66 16.68 3.58
C PRO A 69 2.72 17.78 3.58
N LYS A 70 2.49 18.83 4.36
CA LYS A 70 3.38 20.00 4.50
C LYS A 70 3.90 20.19 5.92
N CYS A 71 3.39 19.44 6.89
CA CYS A 71 3.85 19.40 8.27
C CYS A 71 3.69 17.99 8.86
N ILE A 72 4.34 17.72 9.98
CA ILE A 72 4.29 16.41 10.65
C ILE A 72 2.85 16.00 11.01
N THR A 73 2.00 16.95 11.39
CA THR A 73 0.60 16.66 11.73
C THR A 73 -0.16 16.11 10.52
N THR A 74 -0.08 16.76 9.35
CA THR A 74 -0.75 16.30 8.12
C THR A 74 -0.12 15.03 7.57
N LEU A 75 1.19 14.82 7.79
CA LEU A 75 1.84 13.55 7.48
C LEU A 75 1.24 12.40 8.29
N HIS A 76 1.10 12.56 9.61
CA HIS A 76 0.50 11.52 10.46
C HIS A 76 -0.97 11.24 10.10
N GLU A 77 -1.74 12.25 9.70
CA GLU A 77 -3.11 12.03 9.20
C GLU A 77 -3.11 11.19 7.92
N HIS A 78 -2.21 11.49 7.00
CA HIS A 78 -2.07 10.70 5.78
C HIS A 78 -1.60 9.27 6.07
N GLU A 79 -0.66 9.06 6.98
CA GLU A 79 -0.19 7.73 7.41
C GLU A 79 -1.34 6.88 7.98
N LYS A 80 -2.27 7.46 8.73
CA LYS A 80 -3.48 6.74 9.21
C LYS A 80 -4.34 6.22 8.06
N LEU A 81 -4.52 7.03 7.01
CA LEU A 81 -5.22 6.59 5.80
C LEU A 81 -4.47 5.44 5.13
N LEU A 82 -3.15 5.55 4.98
CA LEU A 82 -2.32 4.50 4.37
C LEU A 82 -2.43 3.18 5.14
N ILE A 83 -2.41 3.22 6.48
CA ILE A 83 -2.62 2.04 7.34
C ILE A 83 -3.98 1.39 7.07
N ALA A 84 -5.04 2.18 7.05
CA ALA A 84 -6.38 1.65 6.80
C ALA A 84 -6.48 0.96 5.43
N VAL A 85 -5.87 1.56 4.40
CA VAL A 85 -5.82 0.97 3.05
C VAL A 85 -4.91 -0.27 3.02
N GLN A 86 -3.75 -0.24 3.69
CA GLN A 86 -2.88 -1.41 3.79
C GLN A 86 -3.60 -2.59 4.46
N TRP A 87 -4.35 -2.35 5.52
CA TRP A 87 -5.18 -3.37 6.18
C TRP A 87 -6.31 -3.87 5.28
N LYS A 88 -6.99 -2.97 4.57
CA LYS A 88 -8.06 -3.29 3.63
C LYS A 88 -7.59 -4.19 2.50
N TYR A 89 -6.37 -4.01 2.00
CA TYR A 89 -5.76 -4.78 0.90
C TYR A 89 -4.60 -5.65 1.35
N ARG A 90 -4.61 -6.16 2.60
CA ARG A 90 -3.49 -6.89 3.22
C ARG A 90 -3.04 -8.13 2.46
N PHE A 91 -3.92 -8.77 1.68
CA PHE A 91 -3.55 -9.88 0.80
C PHE A 91 -2.44 -9.50 -0.17
N PHE A 92 -2.50 -8.28 -0.72
CA PHE A 92 -1.52 -7.81 -1.69
C PHE A 92 -0.13 -7.70 -1.07
N PHE A 93 -0.02 -7.11 0.11
CA PHE A 93 1.26 -6.96 0.82
C PHE A 93 1.83 -8.29 1.32
N LYS A 94 0.96 -9.26 1.64
CA LYS A 94 1.38 -10.62 2.02
C LYS A 94 1.93 -11.42 0.84
N GLU A 95 1.35 -11.28 -0.35
CA GLU A 95 1.64 -12.11 -1.52
C GLU A 95 2.34 -11.34 -2.66
N MET A 96 2.73 -10.10 -2.45
CA MET A 96 3.16 -9.14 -3.47
C MET A 96 4.15 -9.74 -4.48
N LEU A 97 5.27 -10.26 -4.04
CA LEU A 97 6.29 -10.80 -4.95
C LEU A 97 5.75 -11.96 -5.80
N SER A 98 4.93 -12.83 -5.21
CA SER A 98 4.29 -13.93 -5.91
C SER A 98 3.25 -13.45 -6.95
N LEU A 99 2.52 -12.38 -6.64
CA LEU A 99 1.55 -11.77 -7.55
C LEU A 99 2.24 -11.12 -8.75
N LEU A 100 3.32 -10.37 -8.52
CA LEU A 100 4.11 -9.74 -9.57
C LEU A 100 4.73 -10.78 -10.51
N THR A 101 5.36 -11.83 -9.96
CA THR A 101 5.97 -12.91 -10.77
C THR A 101 4.97 -13.63 -11.69
N ARG A 102 3.68 -13.67 -11.32
CA ARG A 102 2.65 -14.37 -12.12
C ARG A 102 1.96 -13.51 -13.16
N ASP A 103 2.07 -12.20 -13.04
CA ASP A 103 1.33 -11.27 -13.87
C ASP A 103 2.23 -10.09 -14.26
N SER A 104 2.79 -10.17 -15.47
CA SER A 104 3.70 -9.15 -16.01
C SER A 104 3.02 -7.78 -16.20
N GLU A 105 1.70 -7.74 -16.47
CA GLU A 105 0.98 -6.47 -16.57
C GLU A 105 0.87 -5.80 -15.19
N LEU A 106 0.66 -6.60 -14.14
CA LEU A 106 0.67 -6.09 -12.76
C LEU A 106 2.07 -5.64 -12.36
N GLU A 107 3.11 -6.40 -12.73
CA GLU A 107 4.51 -6.05 -12.46
C GLU A 107 4.89 -4.71 -13.08
N ASP A 108 4.60 -4.50 -14.37
CA ASP A 108 4.86 -3.26 -15.08
C ASP A 108 4.14 -2.07 -14.45
N LEU A 109 2.87 -2.26 -14.06
CA LEU A 109 2.07 -1.25 -13.38
C LEU A 109 2.66 -0.91 -12.01
N TYR A 110 3.03 -1.94 -11.24
CA TYR A 110 3.62 -1.81 -9.91
C TYR A 110 4.95 -1.05 -9.95
N ILE A 111 5.85 -1.39 -10.87
CA ILE A 111 7.15 -0.70 -11.04
C ILE A 111 6.94 0.78 -11.33
N LYS A 112 6.07 1.11 -12.29
CA LYS A 112 5.76 2.52 -12.63
C LYS A 112 5.21 3.29 -11.42
N ASP A 113 4.28 2.67 -10.70
CA ASP A 113 3.66 3.28 -9.53
C ASP A 113 4.66 3.48 -8.39
N ASN A 114 5.58 2.53 -8.15
CA ASN A 114 6.60 2.67 -7.11
C ASN A 114 7.63 3.76 -7.42
N ILE A 115 8.06 3.88 -8.67
CA ILE A 115 8.92 5.00 -9.09
C ILE A 115 8.22 6.33 -8.82
N ALA A 116 6.92 6.44 -9.17
CA ALA A 116 6.14 7.64 -8.91
C ALA A 116 5.90 7.86 -7.41
N HIS A 117 5.70 6.79 -6.63
CA HIS A 117 5.50 6.87 -5.18
C HIS A 117 6.78 7.35 -4.47
N ARG A 118 7.95 6.82 -4.82
CA ARG A 118 9.25 7.28 -4.30
C ARG A 118 9.44 8.79 -4.53
N ARG A 119 9.10 9.29 -5.71
CA ARG A 119 9.13 10.73 -6.02
C ARG A 119 8.17 11.53 -5.13
N ARG A 120 6.98 10.99 -4.81
CA ARG A 120 6.01 11.64 -3.92
C ARG A 120 6.50 11.67 -2.47
N ILE A 121 7.11 10.60 -1.97
CA ILE A 121 7.73 10.60 -0.64
C ILE A 121 8.81 11.69 -0.58
N ARG A 122 9.68 11.77 -1.59
CA ARG A 122 10.69 12.84 -1.66
C ARG A 122 10.04 14.24 -1.65
N GLN A 123 8.93 14.43 -2.38
CA GLN A 123 8.22 15.70 -2.38
C GLN A 123 7.63 16.03 -1.00
N VAL A 124 7.11 15.04 -0.27
CA VAL A 124 6.65 15.22 1.12
C VAL A 124 7.83 15.63 2.01
N MET A 125 8.97 14.95 1.92
CA MET A 125 10.16 15.33 2.70
C MET A 125 10.61 16.76 2.38
N ASN A 126 10.65 17.14 1.11
CA ASN A 126 10.96 18.51 0.70
C ASN A 126 9.97 19.53 1.26
N ASN A 127 8.67 19.21 1.28
CA ASN A 127 7.67 20.09 1.90
C ASN A 127 7.95 20.29 3.40
N LEU A 128 8.34 19.22 4.11
CA LEU A 128 8.68 19.29 5.54
C LEU A 128 9.95 20.11 5.78
N ILE A 129 10.95 20.01 4.89
CA ILE A 129 12.18 20.82 4.96
C ILE A 129 11.84 22.30 4.71
N ILE A 130 11.07 22.62 3.67
CA ILE A 130 10.66 24.00 3.34
C ILE A 130 9.87 24.64 4.49
N ASN A 131 9.05 23.86 5.19
CA ASN A 131 8.27 24.34 6.34
C ASN A 131 9.05 24.23 7.67
N GLU A 132 10.36 23.98 7.61
CA GLU A 132 11.24 23.90 8.79
C GLU A 132 10.83 22.85 9.84
N GLU A 133 10.12 21.80 9.44
CA GLU A 133 9.80 20.66 10.31
C GLU A 133 10.96 19.65 10.36
N LEU A 134 11.72 19.53 9.26
CA LEU A 134 12.93 18.72 9.14
C LEU A 134 14.13 19.59 8.76
N ILE A 135 15.30 19.23 9.29
CA ILE A 135 16.59 19.85 8.95
C ILE A 135 17.45 18.77 8.32
N ILE A 136 17.45 18.70 6.98
CA ILE A 136 18.25 17.79 6.16
C ILE A 136 19.07 18.65 5.20
N THR A 137 20.37 18.56 5.27
CA THR A 137 21.31 19.36 4.45
C THR A 137 22.04 18.53 3.42
N ASP A 138 22.00 17.20 3.57
CA ASP A 138 22.66 16.25 2.69
C ASP A 138 21.64 15.50 1.83
N GLU A 139 21.88 15.43 0.54
CA GLU A 139 21.02 14.67 -0.40
C GLU A 139 21.10 13.16 -0.16
N GLU A 140 22.23 12.62 0.33
CA GLU A 140 22.36 11.21 0.67
C GLU A 140 21.45 10.84 1.85
N ASP A 141 21.37 11.71 2.86
CA ASP A 141 20.46 11.55 4.00
C ASP A 141 19.00 11.59 3.55
N LEU A 142 18.67 12.51 2.64
CA LEU A 142 17.31 12.60 2.09
C LEU A 142 16.94 11.34 1.29
N ASP A 143 17.84 10.83 0.45
CA ASP A 143 17.64 9.59 -0.28
C ASP A 143 17.48 8.39 0.66
N PHE A 144 18.31 8.30 1.70
CA PHE A 144 18.21 7.26 2.71
C PHE A 144 16.84 7.25 3.41
N ILE A 145 16.33 8.42 3.81
CA ILE A 145 15.01 8.54 4.45
C ILE A 145 13.90 8.10 3.48
N VAL A 146 13.94 8.59 2.24
CA VAL A 146 12.95 8.24 1.21
C VAL A 146 12.92 6.73 0.95
N ASP A 147 14.09 6.11 0.85
CA ASP A 147 14.20 4.67 0.61
C ASP A 147 13.80 3.86 1.84
N SER A 148 14.19 4.29 3.05
CA SER A 148 13.78 3.65 4.31
C SER A 148 12.26 3.65 4.50
N ILE A 149 11.59 4.78 4.20
CA ILE A 149 10.14 4.89 4.22
C ILE A 149 9.54 3.93 3.18
N SER A 150 10.05 3.95 1.94
CA SER A 150 9.54 3.10 0.85
C SER A 150 9.65 1.62 1.20
N LEU A 151 10.80 1.18 1.70
CA LEU A 151 11.06 -0.20 2.12
C LEU A 151 10.13 -0.61 3.26
N SER A 152 9.97 0.25 4.27
CA SER A 152 9.10 -0.03 5.41
C SER A 152 7.66 -0.27 4.98
N TRP A 153 7.08 0.61 4.17
CA TRP A 153 5.69 0.46 3.71
C TRP A 153 5.48 -0.74 2.80
N GLN A 154 6.46 -1.09 1.95
CA GLN A 154 6.31 -2.19 0.99
C GLN A 154 6.55 -3.56 1.59
N PHE A 155 7.54 -3.70 2.47
CA PHE A 155 8.04 -5.00 2.92
C PHE A 155 7.75 -5.32 4.38
N TYR A 156 7.07 -4.44 5.12
CA TYR A 156 6.78 -4.65 6.53
C TYR A 156 6.01 -5.96 6.79
N SER A 157 5.01 -6.26 5.96
CA SER A 157 4.25 -7.52 6.07
C SER A 157 5.14 -8.76 5.86
N SER A 158 6.04 -8.70 4.88
CA SER A 158 6.99 -9.80 4.63
C SER A 158 8.00 -9.94 5.76
N PHE A 159 8.47 -8.82 6.33
CA PHE A 159 9.36 -8.81 7.49
C PHE A 159 8.70 -9.50 8.70
N LEU A 160 7.45 -9.15 9.05
CA LEU A 160 6.73 -9.81 10.14
C LEU A 160 6.68 -11.32 9.96
N HIS A 161 6.38 -11.79 8.75
CA HIS A 161 6.36 -13.22 8.44
C HIS A 161 7.72 -13.90 8.71
N THR A 162 8.84 -13.24 8.40
CA THR A 162 10.19 -13.81 8.62
C THR A 162 10.56 -13.96 10.10
N ILE A 163 9.91 -13.22 10.99
CA ILE A 163 10.12 -13.31 12.45
C ILE A 163 9.00 -14.07 13.16
N GLY A 164 8.13 -14.76 12.41
CA GLY A 164 7.03 -15.56 12.94
C GLY A 164 5.86 -14.75 13.46
N GLU A 165 5.75 -13.49 13.08
CA GLU A 165 4.61 -12.61 13.42
C GLU A 165 3.66 -12.46 12.22
N GLU A 166 2.40 -12.18 12.52
CA GLU A 166 1.37 -11.93 11.51
C GLU A 166 1.03 -10.44 11.41
N LEU A 167 0.70 -10.01 10.18
CA LEU A 167 0.09 -8.72 9.96
C LEU A 167 -1.37 -8.76 10.42
N ASP A 168 -1.66 -8.10 11.53
CA ASP A 168 -3.00 -7.90 12.08
C ASP A 168 -3.37 -6.41 12.18
N ALA A 169 -4.55 -6.10 12.70
CA ALA A 169 -5.04 -4.73 12.84
C ALA A 169 -4.20 -3.86 13.79
N THR A 170 -3.43 -4.48 14.68
CA THR A 170 -2.53 -3.81 15.63
C THR A 170 -1.13 -3.68 15.06
N THR A 171 -0.57 -4.77 14.53
CA THR A 171 0.80 -4.80 14.02
C THR A 171 0.97 -3.93 12.78
N VAL A 172 -0.05 -3.79 11.92
CA VAL A 172 0.00 -2.90 10.75
C VAL A 172 0.34 -1.44 11.11
N GLN A 173 -0.08 -0.99 12.29
CA GLN A 173 0.21 0.36 12.76
C GLN A 173 1.69 0.59 13.11
N ASN A 174 2.44 -0.47 13.37
CA ASN A 174 3.84 -0.37 13.76
C ASN A 174 4.74 0.12 12.61
N VAL A 175 4.30 0.05 11.34
CA VAL A 175 5.06 0.59 10.20
C VAL A 175 5.41 2.07 10.41
N ILE A 176 4.53 2.86 11.05
CA ILE A 176 4.78 4.27 11.38
C ILE A 176 6.00 4.43 12.29
N LYS A 177 6.26 3.48 13.19
CA LYS A 177 7.43 3.54 14.09
C LYS A 177 8.74 3.55 13.29
N TYR A 178 8.81 2.77 12.20
CA TYR A 178 9.99 2.71 11.35
C TYR A 178 10.15 3.99 10.52
N THR A 179 9.07 4.50 9.93
CA THR A 179 9.11 5.74 9.16
C THR A 179 9.43 6.94 10.05
N SER A 180 8.83 7.03 11.23
CA SER A 180 9.15 8.07 12.23
C SER A 180 10.59 7.97 12.74
N ALA A 181 11.11 6.75 12.95
CA ALA A 181 12.48 6.54 13.39
C ALA A 181 13.50 7.03 12.35
N ALA A 182 13.24 6.82 11.06
CA ALA A 182 14.09 7.31 9.98
C ALA A 182 14.18 8.85 9.95
N MET A 183 13.08 9.55 10.26
CA MET A 183 13.03 11.01 10.28
C MET A 183 13.49 11.62 11.60
N LYS A 184 13.46 10.86 12.70
CA LYS A 184 13.71 11.37 14.07
C LYS A 184 15.00 12.17 14.25
N PRO A 185 16.17 11.77 13.67
CA PRO A 185 17.40 12.53 13.80
C PRO A 185 17.34 13.94 13.20
N TYR A 186 16.44 14.14 12.24
CA TYR A 186 16.34 15.34 11.42
C TYR A 186 15.15 16.25 11.84
N LEU A 187 14.37 15.84 12.83
CA LEU A 187 13.29 16.68 13.35
C LEU A 187 13.85 17.95 13.99
N LYS A 188 13.29 19.11 13.61
CA LYS A 188 13.63 20.38 14.26
C LYS A 188 13.32 20.29 15.75
N LYS A 189 14.31 20.50 16.61
CA LYS A 189 14.10 20.58 18.05
C LYS A 189 13.26 21.83 18.34
N ARG A 190 12.07 21.66 18.90
CA ARG A 190 11.31 22.80 19.44
C ARG A 190 12.07 23.31 20.66
N GLU A 191 12.53 24.55 20.60
CA GLU A 191 13.00 25.25 21.80
C GLU A 191 11.81 25.36 22.77
N ASN A 192 11.96 24.79 23.97
CA ASN A 192 10.99 24.91 25.06
C ASN A 192 11.01 26.30 25.67
#